data_cd4793bbe336876b8ec94bd0f58821d9
#
_entry.id   cd4793bbe336876b8ec94bd0f58821d9
#
_cell.length_a   1.000
_cell.length_b   1.000
_cell.length_c   1.000
_cell.angle_alpha   90.00
_cell.angle_beta   90.00
_cell.angle_gamma   90.00
#
_symmetry.space_group_name_H-M   'P 1'
#
loop_
_entity.id
_entity.type
_entity.pdbx_description
1 polymer ?
#
loop_
_entity_poly.entity_id
_entity_poly.type
_entity_poly.pdbx_seq_one_letter_code
_entity_poly.pdbx_strand_id
1 'polypeptide(L)'
;MKSITHNDYTQRINKVAEYINGHLDTSIKIKTLANVANLSDFHFCRIFKALKGESPIVFIARLRIETAAQLLRYSTLSVEEIAFNIGYETPASLSKVFKNQYGITPTQYRTNRDIYIMKKEINNPEVVLKAPKIVELEPKSLIYVALTGEYGTLNYNKAYEQLWGVVKSQKLFTKGIESICVSYDDPKITEASLQRSEVSLAIHKPAKPSGEVSCKTLAGGKYAIFFYQGSYTQLSAVYDAAMRWVVDSEYEVRDEPMFEKYLNDCRRTPEEKLKTEIYIPVQTAQAIS
;
A
#
# COMPACT_ATOMS: atom_id res chain seq x y z
N MET A 1 -17.21 6.67 26.78
CA MET A 1 -17.52 7.69 25.76
C MET A 1 -16.31 8.08 24.89
N LYS A 2 -15.11 8.36 25.45
CA LYS A 2 -13.92 8.76 24.62
C LYS A 2 -13.47 7.70 23.59
N SER A 3 -13.60 6.40 23.88
CA SER A 3 -13.16 5.34 22.94
C SER A 3 -14.08 5.18 21.72
N ILE A 4 -15.39 5.37 21.87
CA ILE A 4 -16.36 5.27 20.77
C ILE A 4 -16.14 6.38 19.75
N THR A 5 -15.91 7.62 20.23
CA THR A 5 -15.64 8.78 19.37
C THR A 5 -14.32 8.63 18.61
N HIS A 6 -13.27 8.10 19.26
CA HIS A 6 -11.97 7.86 18.59
C HIS A 6 -12.11 6.84 17.47
N ASN A 7 -12.76 5.71 17.73
CA ASN A 7 -12.98 4.66 16.74
C ASN A 7 -13.83 5.14 15.55
N ASP A 8 -14.86 5.95 15.79
CA ASP A 8 -15.67 6.55 14.72
C ASP A 8 -14.84 7.48 13.83
N TYR A 9 -14.01 8.34 14.43
CA TYR A 9 -13.10 9.19 13.65
C TYR A 9 -12.06 8.38 12.87
N THR A 10 -11.49 7.34 13.45
CA THR A 10 -10.53 6.47 12.76
C THR A 10 -11.15 5.85 11.51
N GLN A 11 -12.37 5.30 11.60
CA GLN A 11 -13.07 4.73 10.45
C GLN A 11 -13.36 5.77 9.36
N ARG A 12 -13.78 6.98 9.74
CA ARG A 12 -14.04 8.07 8.80
C ARG A 12 -12.77 8.51 8.07
N ILE A 13 -11.66 8.64 8.80
CA ILE A 13 -10.37 9.04 8.22
C ILE A 13 -9.78 7.92 7.36
N ASN A 14 -9.98 6.65 7.69
CA ASN A 14 -9.58 5.54 6.84
C ASN A 14 -10.32 5.56 5.49
N LYS A 15 -11.64 5.81 5.48
CA LYS A 15 -12.40 6.01 4.22
C LYS A 15 -11.84 7.17 3.38
N VAL A 16 -11.43 8.25 4.04
CA VAL A 16 -10.79 9.39 3.34
C VAL A 16 -9.45 8.98 2.75
N ALA A 17 -8.63 8.23 3.47
CA ALA A 17 -7.35 7.74 2.95
C ALA A 17 -7.55 6.82 1.74
N GLU A 18 -8.52 5.92 1.78
CA GLU A 18 -8.90 5.09 0.63
C GLU A 18 -9.36 5.94 -0.57
N TYR A 19 -10.21 6.95 -0.32
CA TYR A 19 -10.64 7.87 -1.36
C TYR A 19 -9.46 8.60 -2.00
N ILE A 20 -8.51 9.10 -1.19
CA ILE A 20 -7.30 9.77 -1.69
C ILE A 20 -6.48 8.82 -2.55
N ASN A 21 -6.23 7.59 -2.09
CA ASN A 21 -5.46 6.59 -2.84
C ASN A 21 -6.06 6.31 -4.23
N GLY A 22 -7.39 6.23 -4.34
CA GLY A 22 -8.06 5.96 -5.61
C GLY A 22 -8.30 7.19 -6.50
N HIS A 23 -7.80 8.39 -6.12
CA HIS A 23 -8.09 9.64 -6.86
C HIS A 23 -6.89 10.57 -6.94
N LEU A 24 -5.65 10.03 -6.84
CA LEU A 24 -4.43 10.85 -6.90
C LEU A 24 -4.26 11.61 -8.22
N ASP A 25 -4.81 11.06 -9.30
CA ASP A 25 -4.83 11.64 -10.64
C ASP A 25 -5.72 12.88 -10.78
N THR A 26 -6.64 13.11 -9.83
CA THR A 26 -7.64 14.16 -9.91
C THR A 26 -7.36 15.33 -8.97
N SER A 27 -8.06 16.46 -9.18
CA SER A 27 -8.05 17.60 -8.25
C SER A 27 -8.86 17.28 -6.99
N ILE A 28 -8.19 16.90 -5.90
CA ILE A 28 -8.82 16.60 -4.62
C ILE A 28 -9.02 17.86 -3.81
N LYS A 29 -10.30 18.22 -3.53
CA LYS A 29 -10.67 19.38 -2.72
C LYS A 29 -10.92 18.97 -1.26
N ILE A 30 -10.52 19.81 -0.31
CA ILE A 30 -10.76 19.59 1.13
C ILE A 30 -12.25 19.36 1.41
N LYS A 31 -13.14 20.13 0.78
CA LYS A 31 -14.59 19.97 0.92
C LYS A 31 -15.07 18.58 0.53
N THR A 32 -14.51 17.98 -0.52
CA THR A 32 -14.83 16.61 -0.94
C THR A 32 -14.41 15.61 0.14
N LEU A 33 -13.20 15.73 0.67
CA LEU A 33 -12.70 14.86 1.73
C LEU A 33 -13.48 14.99 3.04
N ALA A 34 -13.85 16.21 3.40
CA ALA A 34 -14.70 16.49 4.56
C ALA A 34 -16.08 15.83 4.42
N ASN A 35 -16.66 15.88 3.21
CA ASN A 35 -17.93 15.19 2.91
C ASN A 35 -17.79 13.66 3.02
N VAL A 36 -16.69 13.06 2.52
CA VAL A 36 -16.40 11.62 2.66
C VAL A 36 -16.33 11.23 4.14
N ALA A 37 -15.71 12.08 4.97
CA ALA A 37 -15.64 11.88 6.41
C ALA A 37 -16.97 12.21 7.15
N ASN A 38 -17.94 12.83 6.47
CA ASN A 38 -19.14 13.40 7.09
C ASN A 38 -18.79 14.36 8.24
N LEU A 39 -17.90 15.31 7.98
CA LEU A 39 -17.42 16.35 8.88
C LEU A 39 -17.44 17.73 8.19
N SER A 40 -17.42 18.81 8.96
CA SER A 40 -17.11 20.14 8.41
C SER A 40 -15.64 20.22 8.02
N ASP A 41 -15.27 21.07 7.05
CA ASP A 41 -13.90 21.24 6.54
C ASP A 41 -12.90 21.48 7.67
N PHE A 42 -13.24 22.37 8.60
CA PHE A 42 -12.37 22.71 9.75
C PHE A 42 -12.17 21.52 10.70
N HIS A 43 -13.26 20.83 11.05
CA HIS A 43 -13.22 19.68 11.94
C HIS A 43 -12.46 18.51 11.28
N PHE A 44 -12.72 18.27 9.98
CA PHE A 44 -12.01 17.28 9.19
C PHE A 44 -10.49 17.51 9.21
N CYS A 45 -10.01 18.70 8.87
CA CYS A 45 -8.57 18.99 8.84
C CYS A 45 -7.89 18.74 10.18
N ARG A 46 -8.54 19.09 11.29
CA ARG A 46 -8.00 18.86 12.64
C ARG A 46 -7.94 17.38 13.01
N ILE A 47 -9.02 16.64 12.76
CA ILE A 47 -9.09 15.20 13.05
C ILE A 47 -8.13 14.43 12.16
N PHE A 48 -8.08 14.76 10.86
CA PHE A 48 -7.14 14.13 9.93
C PHE A 48 -5.69 14.31 10.40
N LYS A 49 -5.28 15.55 10.72
CA LYS A 49 -3.94 15.85 11.23
C LYS A 49 -3.64 15.12 12.54
N ALA A 50 -4.61 15.04 13.45
CA ALA A 50 -4.44 14.34 14.73
C ALA A 50 -4.24 12.83 14.56
N LEU A 51 -4.88 12.20 13.56
CA LEU A 51 -4.81 10.76 13.32
C LEU A 51 -3.71 10.35 12.33
N LYS A 52 -3.35 11.21 11.36
CA LYS A 52 -2.33 10.92 10.34
C LYS A 52 -1.00 11.63 10.57
N GLY A 53 -0.90 12.54 11.56
CA GLY A 53 0.31 13.29 11.86
C GLY A 53 0.56 14.50 10.95
N GLU A 54 -0.07 14.56 9.78
CA GLU A 54 0.11 15.60 8.77
C GLU A 54 -1.24 16.12 8.24
N SER A 55 -1.24 17.32 7.62
CA SER A 55 -2.47 17.88 7.05
C SER A 55 -2.89 17.12 5.79
N PRO A 56 -4.19 17.12 5.40
CA PRO A 56 -4.66 16.44 4.19
C PRO A 56 -3.91 16.85 2.92
N ILE A 57 -3.59 18.15 2.78
CA ILE A 57 -2.86 18.68 1.61
C ILE A 57 -1.45 18.13 1.55
N VAL A 58 -0.74 18.10 2.68
CA VAL A 58 0.62 17.55 2.78
C VAL A 58 0.60 16.05 2.51
N PHE A 59 -0.36 15.33 3.07
CA PHE A 59 -0.57 13.90 2.83
C PHE A 59 -0.75 13.60 1.34
N ILE A 60 -1.64 14.30 0.62
CA ILE A 60 -1.87 14.12 -0.81
C ILE A 60 -0.60 14.43 -1.62
N ALA A 61 0.07 15.56 -1.32
CA ALA A 61 1.29 15.96 -2.02
C ALA A 61 2.40 14.92 -1.86
N ARG A 62 2.57 14.39 -0.65
CA ARG A 62 3.54 13.32 -0.36
C ARG A 62 3.20 12.05 -1.15
N LEU A 63 1.96 11.57 -1.11
CA LEU A 63 1.55 10.38 -1.83
C LEU A 63 1.80 10.50 -3.34
N ARG A 64 1.47 11.64 -3.93
CA ARG A 64 1.73 11.90 -5.35
C ARG A 64 3.21 11.76 -5.70
N ILE A 65 4.09 12.36 -4.88
CA ILE A 65 5.54 12.30 -5.14
C ILE A 65 6.11 10.89 -4.90
N GLU A 66 5.64 10.18 -3.89
CA GLU A 66 6.02 8.79 -3.63
C GLU A 66 5.56 7.87 -4.77
N THR A 67 4.33 8.04 -5.25
CA THR A 67 3.82 7.32 -6.44
C THR A 67 4.64 7.66 -7.70
N ALA A 68 5.01 8.94 -7.91
CA ALA A 68 5.90 9.31 -9.00
C ALA A 68 7.23 8.56 -8.93
N ALA A 69 7.83 8.48 -7.75
CA ALA A 69 9.10 7.78 -7.57
C ALA A 69 8.97 6.28 -7.86
N GLN A 70 7.88 5.63 -7.45
CA GLN A 70 7.57 4.24 -7.79
C GLN A 70 7.42 4.05 -9.30
N LEU A 71 6.62 4.88 -9.98
CA LEU A 71 6.41 4.81 -11.42
C LEU A 71 7.70 5.08 -12.21
N LEU A 72 8.52 6.03 -11.77
CA LEU A 72 9.84 6.28 -12.39
C LEU A 72 10.76 5.07 -12.29
N ARG A 73 10.66 4.29 -11.22
CA ARG A 73 11.52 3.15 -10.96
C ARG A 73 11.03 1.87 -11.66
N TYR A 74 9.72 1.66 -11.70
CA TYR A 74 9.12 0.37 -12.04
C TYR A 74 8.24 0.40 -13.30
N SER A 75 8.17 1.52 -14.02
CA SER A 75 7.45 1.62 -15.29
C SER A 75 8.28 2.27 -16.39
N THR A 76 7.80 2.14 -17.61
CA THR A 76 8.37 2.78 -18.82
C THR A 76 7.70 4.12 -19.13
N LEU A 77 6.67 4.53 -18.38
CA LEU A 77 5.93 5.77 -18.58
C LEU A 77 6.87 6.98 -18.61
N SER A 78 6.64 7.90 -19.53
CA SER A 78 7.38 9.16 -19.59
C SER A 78 7.15 10.02 -18.33
N VAL A 79 8.03 10.98 -18.08
CA VAL A 79 7.84 11.93 -16.94
C VAL A 79 6.53 12.71 -17.11
N GLU A 80 6.12 12.96 -18.35
CA GLU A 80 4.87 13.62 -18.69
C GLU A 80 3.64 12.78 -18.32
N GLU A 81 3.60 11.51 -18.77
CA GLU A 81 2.53 10.58 -18.42
C GLU A 81 2.43 10.40 -16.90
N ILE A 82 3.58 10.25 -16.21
CA ILE A 82 3.60 10.16 -14.75
C ILE A 82 3.01 11.42 -14.12
N ALA A 83 3.38 12.62 -14.60
CA ALA A 83 2.85 13.87 -14.06
C ALA A 83 1.32 13.90 -14.11
N PHE A 84 0.74 13.56 -15.26
CA PHE A 84 -0.72 13.53 -15.42
C PHE A 84 -1.38 12.43 -14.58
N ASN A 85 -0.80 11.22 -14.54
CA ASN A 85 -1.33 10.08 -13.77
C ASN A 85 -1.40 10.32 -12.26
N ILE A 86 -0.60 11.25 -11.75
CA ILE A 86 -0.59 11.60 -10.33
C ILE A 86 -1.16 12.99 -10.04
N GLY A 87 -1.88 13.58 -11.01
CA GLY A 87 -2.63 14.81 -10.83
C GLY A 87 -1.80 16.10 -10.84
N TYR A 88 -0.64 16.12 -11.52
CA TYR A 88 0.06 17.35 -11.86
C TYR A 88 -0.33 17.85 -13.23
N GLU A 89 -0.55 19.14 -13.36
CA GLU A 89 -0.95 19.78 -14.64
C GLU A 89 0.19 19.82 -15.67
N THR A 90 1.44 19.78 -15.21
CA THR A 90 2.61 19.84 -16.10
C THR A 90 3.78 19.00 -15.57
N PRO A 91 4.64 18.46 -16.46
CA PRO A 91 5.87 17.77 -16.08
C PRO A 91 6.83 18.68 -15.29
N ALA A 92 6.81 19.98 -15.56
CA ALA A 92 7.64 20.97 -14.87
C ALA A 92 7.24 21.09 -13.39
N SER A 93 5.94 21.09 -13.09
CA SER A 93 5.42 21.12 -11.73
C SER A 93 5.84 19.87 -10.95
N LEU A 94 5.71 18.69 -11.53
CA LEU A 94 6.21 17.45 -10.95
C LEU A 94 7.72 17.54 -10.70
N SER A 95 8.50 17.93 -11.71
CA SER A 95 9.97 17.98 -11.62
C SER A 95 10.45 18.92 -10.51
N LYS A 96 9.79 20.07 -10.34
CA LYS A 96 10.09 21.02 -9.28
C LYS A 96 9.85 20.43 -7.90
N VAL A 97 8.69 19.82 -7.67
CA VAL A 97 8.32 19.24 -6.37
C VAL A 97 9.18 18.02 -6.07
N PHE A 98 9.41 17.15 -7.05
CA PHE A 98 10.27 15.98 -6.94
C PHE A 98 11.71 16.35 -6.56
N LYS A 99 12.29 17.36 -7.25
CA LYS A 99 13.64 17.85 -6.92
C LYS A 99 13.71 18.48 -5.54
N ASN A 100 12.67 19.21 -5.12
CA ASN A 100 12.62 19.79 -3.77
C ASN A 100 12.57 18.71 -2.70
N GLN A 101 11.84 17.62 -2.94
CA GLN A 101 11.68 16.52 -1.97
C GLN A 101 12.91 15.63 -1.90
N TYR A 102 13.50 15.29 -3.04
CA TYR A 102 14.54 14.26 -3.14
C TYR A 102 15.93 14.76 -3.55
N GLY A 103 16.07 16.04 -3.86
CA GLY A 103 17.34 16.67 -4.25
C GLY A 103 17.77 16.39 -5.69
N ILE A 104 17.07 15.54 -6.42
CA ILE A 104 17.38 15.12 -7.81
C ILE A 104 16.16 15.22 -8.70
N THR A 105 16.36 15.33 -10.02
CA THR A 105 15.26 15.39 -10.98
C THR A 105 14.65 14.00 -11.24
N PRO A 106 13.37 13.91 -11.69
CA PRO A 106 12.76 12.64 -12.09
C PRO A 106 13.59 11.85 -13.11
N THR A 107 14.16 12.54 -14.10
CA THR A 107 15.01 11.92 -15.14
C THR A 107 16.28 11.33 -14.56
N GLN A 108 16.98 12.09 -13.69
CA GLN A 108 18.18 11.59 -13.00
C GLN A 108 17.86 10.37 -12.13
N TYR A 109 16.72 10.40 -11.42
CA TYR A 109 16.29 9.28 -10.59
C TYR A 109 16.00 8.02 -11.41
N ARG A 110 15.35 8.16 -12.59
CA ARG A 110 15.10 7.03 -13.51
C ARG A 110 16.38 6.42 -14.05
N THR A 111 17.34 7.25 -14.43
CA THR A 111 18.60 6.80 -15.06
C THR A 111 19.50 6.08 -14.07
N ASN A 112 19.51 6.52 -12.83
CA ASN A 112 20.35 5.93 -11.78
C ASN A 112 19.46 5.14 -10.78
N ARG A 113 19.19 3.90 -11.11
CA ARG A 113 18.38 2.97 -10.29
C ARG A 113 19.00 2.63 -8.93
N ASP A 114 20.30 2.94 -8.72
CA ASP A 114 21.03 2.71 -7.48
C ASP A 114 20.86 3.86 -6.48
N ILE A 115 20.23 4.98 -6.88
CA ILE A 115 19.92 6.05 -5.95
C ILE A 115 18.76 5.61 -5.06
N TYR A 116 19.09 5.24 -3.82
CA TYR A 116 18.13 5.15 -2.73
C TYR A 116 17.81 6.55 -2.23
N ILE A 117 16.56 6.98 -2.38
CA ILE A 117 16.11 8.31 -1.94
C ILE A 117 16.24 8.42 -0.42
N MET A 118 15.97 7.34 0.30
CA MET A 118 16.26 7.22 1.73
C MET A 118 17.57 6.46 1.91
N LYS A 119 18.56 7.10 2.50
CA LYS A 119 19.93 6.59 2.72
C LYS A 119 20.01 5.41 3.70
N LYS A 120 19.13 4.45 3.63
CA LYS A 120 19.27 3.19 4.35
C LYS A 120 19.88 2.19 3.35
N GLU A 121 21.20 1.96 3.43
CA GLU A 121 21.82 0.80 2.78
C GLU A 121 21.16 -0.45 3.39
N ILE A 122 20.11 -0.91 2.74
CA ILE A 122 19.57 -2.22 3.05
C ILE A 122 20.48 -3.18 2.29
N ASN A 123 21.44 -3.77 2.97
CA ASN A 123 22.18 -4.92 2.47
C ASN A 123 21.19 -6.08 2.34
N ASN A 124 20.39 -6.04 1.25
CA ASN A 124 19.46 -7.11 0.94
C ASN A 124 20.26 -8.27 0.33
N PRO A 125 20.25 -9.46 0.93
CA PRO A 125 20.79 -10.64 0.28
C PRO A 125 20.07 -10.84 -1.05
N GLU A 126 20.80 -11.29 -2.06
CA GLU A 126 20.19 -11.60 -3.35
C GLU A 126 19.19 -12.76 -3.19
N VAL A 127 17.92 -12.49 -3.39
CA VAL A 127 16.86 -13.49 -3.34
C VAL A 127 16.54 -13.91 -4.77
N VAL A 128 16.69 -15.21 -5.04
CA VAL A 128 16.28 -15.80 -6.32
C VAL A 128 14.87 -16.37 -6.17
N LEU A 129 13.92 -15.78 -6.90
CA LEU A 129 12.54 -16.25 -6.96
C LEU A 129 12.34 -17.17 -8.18
N LYS A 130 11.49 -18.17 -8.02
CA LYS A 130 10.95 -18.92 -9.17
C LYS A 130 10.02 -18.01 -9.96
N ALA A 131 9.83 -18.31 -11.24
CA ALA A 131 8.84 -17.63 -12.08
C ALA A 131 7.47 -17.62 -11.40
N PRO A 132 6.76 -16.47 -11.41
CA PRO A 132 5.46 -16.35 -10.76
C PRO A 132 4.38 -17.13 -11.51
N LYS A 133 3.29 -17.37 -10.81
CA LYS A 133 2.04 -17.78 -11.45
C LYS A 133 1.26 -16.53 -11.82
N ILE A 134 0.84 -16.42 -13.08
CA ILE A 134 -0.08 -15.36 -13.51
C ILE A 134 -1.51 -15.88 -13.35
N VAL A 135 -2.30 -15.17 -12.55
CA VAL A 135 -3.66 -15.60 -12.17
C VAL A 135 -4.62 -14.41 -12.24
N GLU A 136 -5.80 -14.64 -12.78
CA GLU A 136 -6.92 -13.70 -12.67
C GLU A 136 -7.65 -13.96 -11.35
N LEU A 137 -7.77 -12.94 -10.51
CA LEU A 137 -8.42 -13.03 -9.20
C LEU A 137 -9.77 -12.30 -9.21
N GLU A 138 -10.74 -12.88 -8.51
CA GLU A 138 -11.96 -12.19 -8.15
C GLU A 138 -11.71 -11.19 -7.01
N PRO A 139 -12.49 -10.09 -6.94
CA PRO A 139 -12.41 -9.16 -5.82
C PRO A 139 -12.63 -9.86 -4.46
N LYS A 140 -11.91 -9.45 -3.44
CA LYS A 140 -12.01 -10.03 -2.08
C LYS A 140 -12.57 -9.02 -1.08
N SER A 141 -13.55 -9.43 -0.28
CA SER A 141 -14.00 -8.63 0.85
C SER A 141 -13.00 -8.76 2.01
N LEU A 142 -12.49 -7.63 2.49
CA LEU A 142 -11.55 -7.57 3.60
C LEU A 142 -12.15 -6.87 4.81
N ILE A 143 -11.83 -7.38 6.00
CA ILE A 143 -11.78 -6.59 7.23
C ILE A 143 -10.31 -6.27 7.50
N TYR A 144 -10.00 -5.04 7.92
CA TYR A 144 -8.61 -4.62 8.09
C TYR A 144 -8.41 -3.64 9.24
N VAL A 145 -7.17 -3.60 9.73
CA VAL A 145 -6.64 -2.58 10.65
C VAL A 145 -5.51 -1.85 9.94
N ALA A 146 -5.64 -0.54 9.78
CA ALA A 146 -4.60 0.29 9.17
C ALA A 146 -3.51 0.61 10.19
N LEU A 147 -2.26 0.40 9.80
CA LEU A 147 -1.07 0.69 10.59
C LEU A 147 -0.20 1.72 9.85
N THR A 148 0.51 2.56 10.62
CA THR A 148 1.49 3.51 10.08
C THR A 148 2.75 3.45 10.92
N GLY A 149 3.91 3.37 10.29
CA GLY A 149 5.21 3.26 10.92
C GLY A 149 6.13 2.29 10.19
N GLU A 150 7.35 2.13 10.69
CA GLU A 150 8.37 1.27 10.08
C GLU A 150 7.90 -0.19 10.00
N TYR A 151 7.88 -0.74 8.79
CA TYR A 151 7.57 -2.16 8.57
C TYR A 151 8.53 -3.05 9.38
N GLY A 152 8.01 -4.11 9.99
CA GLY A 152 8.77 -4.99 10.88
C GLY A 152 8.78 -4.56 12.35
N THR A 153 8.48 -3.29 12.69
CA THR A 153 8.35 -2.82 14.08
C THR A 153 6.89 -2.62 14.52
N LEU A 154 5.96 -2.67 13.58
CA LEU A 154 4.52 -2.50 13.83
C LEU A 154 3.94 -3.63 14.68
N ASN A 155 2.92 -3.31 15.47
CA ASN A 155 2.27 -4.32 16.31
C ASN A 155 1.21 -5.13 15.54
N TYR A 156 1.68 -6.01 14.67
CA TYR A 156 0.83 -6.89 13.87
C TYR A 156 -0.02 -7.83 14.73
N ASN A 157 0.49 -8.30 15.87
CA ASN A 157 -0.24 -9.20 16.76
C ASN A 157 -1.51 -8.54 17.30
N LYS A 158 -1.42 -7.30 17.76
CA LYS A 158 -2.59 -6.54 18.24
C LYS A 158 -3.62 -6.36 17.13
N ALA A 159 -3.18 -6.06 15.91
CA ALA A 159 -4.09 -5.93 14.76
C ALA A 159 -4.82 -7.24 14.46
N TYR A 160 -4.13 -8.37 14.46
CA TYR A 160 -4.76 -9.68 14.29
C TYR A 160 -5.73 -10.04 15.43
N GLU A 161 -5.41 -9.71 16.68
CA GLU A 161 -6.33 -9.92 17.83
C GLU A 161 -7.64 -9.16 17.62
N GLN A 162 -7.57 -7.90 17.17
CA GLN A 162 -8.76 -7.10 16.87
C GLN A 162 -9.58 -7.70 15.73
N LEU A 163 -8.93 -8.12 14.62
CA LEU A 163 -9.60 -8.75 13.49
C LEU A 163 -10.31 -10.04 13.89
N TRP A 164 -9.63 -10.94 14.60
CA TRP A 164 -10.24 -12.19 15.07
C TRP A 164 -11.34 -11.95 16.12
N GLY A 165 -11.23 -10.86 16.90
CA GLY A 165 -12.31 -10.42 17.79
C GLY A 165 -13.58 -10.07 17.02
N VAL A 166 -13.45 -9.34 15.87
CA VAL A 166 -14.58 -9.02 14.99
C VAL A 166 -15.14 -10.28 14.31
N VAL A 167 -14.26 -11.16 13.80
CA VAL A 167 -14.68 -12.45 13.21
C VAL A 167 -15.53 -13.25 14.20
N LYS A 168 -15.12 -13.30 15.47
CA LYS A 168 -15.86 -14.01 16.54
C LYS A 168 -17.17 -13.31 16.86
N SER A 169 -17.16 -12.01 17.13
CA SER A 169 -18.35 -11.26 17.56
C SER A 169 -19.45 -11.21 16.49
N GLN A 170 -19.06 -11.11 15.21
CA GLN A 170 -19.98 -11.06 14.08
C GLN A 170 -20.25 -12.44 13.42
N LYS A 171 -19.72 -13.53 14.00
CA LYS A 171 -19.91 -14.93 13.51
C LYS A 171 -19.48 -15.10 12.04
N LEU A 172 -18.36 -14.49 11.67
CA LEU A 172 -17.84 -14.49 10.30
C LEU A 172 -17.01 -15.73 9.94
N PHE A 173 -16.81 -16.66 10.87
CA PHE A 173 -16.05 -17.89 10.61
C PHE A 173 -16.58 -18.63 9.38
N THR A 174 -15.66 -18.89 8.44
CA THR A 174 -15.86 -19.75 7.27
C THR A 174 -14.55 -20.47 6.96
N LYS A 175 -14.65 -21.58 6.22
CA LYS A 175 -13.47 -22.21 5.64
C LYS A 175 -12.88 -21.25 4.59
N GLY A 176 -11.55 -21.03 4.61
CA GLY A 176 -10.87 -20.24 3.59
C GLY A 176 -10.67 -18.77 3.94
N ILE A 177 -10.84 -18.34 5.22
CA ILE A 177 -10.34 -17.03 5.65
C ILE A 177 -8.84 -16.97 5.39
N GLU A 178 -8.39 -15.91 4.67
CA GLU A 178 -6.99 -15.70 4.33
C GLU A 178 -6.41 -14.55 5.14
N SER A 179 -5.21 -14.73 5.68
CA SER A 179 -4.42 -13.65 6.30
C SER A 179 -3.64 -12.90 5.23
N ILE A 180 -3.93 -11.62 5.10
CA ILE A 180 -3.37 -10.73 4.08
C ILE A 180 -2.75 -9.50 4.77
N CYS A 181 -1.62 -9.03 4.26
CA CYS A 181 -1.08 -7.71 4.57
C CYS A 181 -0.96 -6.92 3.28
N VAL A 182 -1.55 -5.74 3.23
CA VAL A 182 -1.43 -4.80 2.11
C VAL A 182 -0.35 -3.79 2.46
N SER A 183 0.68 -3.68 1.63
CA SER A 183 1.76 -2.71 1.77
C SER A 183 1.62 -1.64 0.70
N TYR A 184 1.49 -0.37 1.11
CA TYR A 184 1.24 0.74 0.20
C TYR A 184 2.51 1.44 -0.24
N ASP A 185 3.55 1.38 0.56
CA ASP A 185 4.72 2.25 0.42
C ASP A 185 6.00 1.44 0.23
N ASP A 186 6.89 1.94 -0.63
CA ASP A 186 8.23 1.38 -0.78
C ASP A 186 9.14 1.96 0.32
N PRO A 187 9.73 1.12 1.20
CA PRO A 187 10.64 1.58 2.26
C PRO A 187 11.86 2.35 1.76
N LYS A 188 12.18 2.25 0.46
CA LYS A 188 13.28 2.98 -0.18
C LYS A 188 12.89 4.41 -0.58
N ILE A 189 11.60 4.69 -0.61
CA ILE A 189 11.02 5.95 -1.07
C ILE A 189 10.36 6.68 0.10
N THR A 190 9.60 5.97 0.92
CA THR A 190 8.79 6.54 2.01
C THR A 190 9.54 6.45 3.33
N GLU A 191 9.53 7.55 4.08
CA GLU A 191 10.10 7.61 5.43
C GLU A 191 9.45 6.55 6.34
N ALA A 192 10.27 5.88 7.16
CA ALA A 192 9.85 4.77 8.00
C ALA A 192 8.63 5.09 8.88
N SER A 193 8.59 6.30 9.46
CA SER A 193 7.48 6.78 10.31
C SER A 193 6.16 6.97 9.55
N LEU A 194 6.20 7.05 8.22
CA LEU A 194 5.06 7.34 7.34
C LEU A 194 4.62 6.14 6.49
N GLN A 195 5.32 5.02 6.59
CA GLN A 195 4.97 3.79 5.86
C GLN A 195 3.61 3.27 6.29
N ARG A 196 2.76 2.89 5.33
CA ARG A 196 1.38 2.47 5.55
C ARG A 196 1.22 1.00 5.19
N SER A 197 0.58 0.26 6.08
CA SER A 197 0.14 -1.10 5.82
C SER A 197 -1.23 -1.37 6.40
N GLU A 198 -1.86 -2.42 5.94
CA GLU A 198 -3.13 -2.90 6.47
C GLU A 198 -3.04 -4.39 6.73
N VAL A 199 -3.16 -4.74 8.00
CA VAL A 199 -3.34 -6.15 8.40
C VAL A 199 -4.79 -6.50 8.14
N SER A 200 -5.04 -7.56 7.39
CA SER A 200 -6.35 -7.88 6.86
C SER A 200 -6.69 -9.37 6.97
N LEU A 201 -7.98 -9.64 7.05
CA LEU A 201 -8.53 -10.98 6.80
C LEU A 201 -9.50 -10.91 5.61
N ALA A 202 -9.27 -11.75 4.59
CA ALA A 202 -10.25 -11.94 3.53
C ALA A 202 -11.38 -12.86 4.06
N ILE A 203 -12.60 -12.37 3.94
CA ILE A 203 -13.80 -12.99 4.51
C ILE A 203 -14.84 -13.28 3.43
N HIS A 204 -15.70 -14.25 3.67
CA HIS A 204 -16.74 -14.68 2.73
C HIS A 204 -18.16 -14.32 3.17
N LYS A 205 -18.30 -13.61 4.30
CA LYS A 205 -19.58 -13.12 4.80
C LYS A 205 -19.55 -11.61 4.94
N PRO A 206 -20.68 -10.92 4.75
CA PRO A 206 -20.75 -9.49 4.97
C PRO A 206 -20.35 -9.12 6.41
N ALA A 207 -19.44 -8.16 6.56
CA ALA A 207 -19.00 -7.64 7.85
C ALA A 207 -19.36 -6.16 7.99
N LYS A 208 -19.44 -5.71 9.24
CA LYS A 208 -19.60 -4.29 9.58
C LYS A 208 -18.36 -3.80 10.30
N PRO A 209 -17.92 -2.54 10.05
CA PRO A 209 -16.83 -1.92 10.80
C PRO A 209 -17.10 -1.98 12.31
N SER A 210 -16.04 -2.19 13.10
CA SER A 210 -16.16 -2.28 14.57
C SER A 210 -14.83 -1.89 15.22
N GLY A 211 -14.85 -0.92 16.12
CA GLY A 211 -13.64 -0.41 16.75
C GLY A 211 -12.70 0.22 15.71
N GLU A 212 -11.44 -0.21 15.71
CA GLU A 212 -10.44 0.20 14.72
C GLU A 212 -10.51 -0.63 13.42
N VAL A 213 -11.31 -1.70 13.41
CA VAL A 213 -11.48 -2.58 12.25
C VAL A 213 -12.43 -1.94 11.23
N SER A 214 -11.93 -1.72 10.04
CA SER A 214 -12.67 -1.21 8.87
C SER A 214 -12.94 -2.34 7.86
N CYS A 215 -13.77 -2.06 6.84
CA CYS A 215 -14.10 -2.99 5.76
C CYS A 215 -13.81 -2.35 4.41
N LYS A 216 -13.26 -3.13 3.48
CA LYS A 216 -13.09 -2.71 2.07
C LYS A 216 -13.15 -3.91 1.12
N THR A 217 -13.11 -3.62 -0.16
CA THR A 217 -12.90 -4.61 -1.21
C THR A 217 -11.48 -4.47 -1.75
N LEU A 218 -10.72 -5.57 -1.77
CA LEU A 218 -9.47 -5.67 -2.50
C LEU A 218 -9.82 -5.96 -3.96
N ALA A 219 -9.27 -5.16 -4.87
CA ALA A 219 -9.58 -5.28 -6.29
C ALA A 219 -9.15 -6.66 -6.84
N GLY A 220 -9.96 -7.19 -7.73
CA GLY A 220 -9.63 -8.35 -8.54
C GLY A 220 -8.71 -7.99 -9.71
N GLY A 221 -8.62 -8.91 -10.69
CA GLY A 221 -7.84 -8.74 -11.90
C GLY A 221 -6.58 -9.60 -11.93
N LYS A 222 -5.68 -9.31 -12.85
CA LYS A 222 -4.50 -10.14 -13.10
C LYS A 222 -3.40 -9.83 -12.07
N TYR A 223 -2.86 -10.89 -11.47
CA TYR A 223 -1.75 -10.83 -10.51
C TYR A 223 -0.63 -11.79 -10.89
N ALA A 224 0.62 -11.34 -10.73
CA ALA A 224 1.80 -12.19 -10.69
C ALA A 224 2.04 -12.61 -9.23
N ILE A 225 1.95 -13.92 -8.95
CA ILE A 225 2.04 -14.49 -7.61
C ILE A 225 3.40 -15.18 -7.45
N PHE A 226 4.24 -14.63 -6.57
CA PHE A 226 5.54 -15.19 -6.23
C PHE A 226 5.45 -15.94 -4.90
N PHE A 227 5.92 -17.16 -4.89
CA PHE A 227 6.05 -17.95 -3.67
C PHE A 227 7.42 -17.70 -3.03
N TYR A 228 7.42 -17.41 -1.74
CA TYR A 228 8.62 -17.26 -0.93
C TYR A 228 8.54 -18.13 0.33
N GLN A 229 9.67 -18.73 0.72
CA GLN A 229 9.82 -19.41 2.00
C GLN A 229 11.04 -18.85 2.71
N GLY A 230 10.85 -18.30 3.91
CA GLY A 230 11.90 -17.71 4.74
C GLY A 230 11.38 -16.61 5.66
N SER A 231 12.31 -15.90 6.30
CA SER A 231 12.02 -14.82 7.24
C SER A 231 11.32 -13.62 6.60
N TYR A 232 10.39 -13.03 7.34
CA TYR A 232 9.76 -11.76 6.93
C TYR A 232 10.74 -10.59 6.86
N THR A 233 11.89 -10.67 7.54
CA THR A 233 12.95 -9.65 7.46
C THR A 233 13.54 -9.52 6.06
N GLN A 234 13.38 -10.54 5.21
CA GLN A 234 13.86 -10.56 3.82
C GLN A 234 12.82 -10.13 2.79
N LEU A 235 11.60 -9.80 3.20
CA LEU A 235 10.51 -9.44 2.26
C LEU A 235 10.89 -8.25 1.36
N SER A 236 11.66 -7.27 1.85
CA SER A 236 12.15 -6.18 1.00
C SER A 236 12.97 -6.69 -0.19
N ALA A 237 13.88 -7.66 0.03
CA ALA A 237 14.66 -8.29 -1.05
C ALA A 237 13.79 -9.13 -1.98
N VAL A 238 12.76 -9.77 -1.44
CA VAL A 238 11.78 -10.55 -2.22
C VAL A 238 10.98 -9.64 -3.14
N TYR A 239 10.52 -8.49 -2.65
CA TYR A 239 9.87 -7.48 -3.48
C TYR A 239 10.79 -6.95 -4.59
N ASP A 240 12.06 -6.69 -4.28
CA ASP A 240 13.04 -6.28 -5.29
C ASP A 240 13.21 -7.31 -6.40
N ALA A 241 13.29 -8.59 -6.03
CA ALA A 241 13.39 -9.67 -7.01
C ALA A 241 12.11 -9.82 -7.83
N ALA A 242 10.93 -9.70 -7.22
CA ALA A 242 9.64 -9.74 -7.90
C ALA A 242 9.49 -8.57 -8.88
N MET A 243 9.87 -7.37 -8.47
CA MET A 243 9.79 -6.17 -9.33
C MET A 243 10.79 -6.21 -10.49
N ARG A 244 12.00 -6.76 -10.29
CA ARG A 244 12.94 -7.01 -11.41
C ARG A 244 12.31 -7.94 -12.44
N TRP A 245 11.67 -9.03 -12.00
CA TRP A 245 10.98 -9.92 -12.93
C TRP A 245 9.88 -9.20 -13.71
N VAL A 246 9.08 -8.34 -13.07
CA VAL A 246 8.03 -7.56 -13.78
C VAL A 246 8.66 -6.67 -14.85
N VAL A 247 9.73 -5.93 -14.51
CA VAL A 247 10.44 -5.03 -15.45
C VAL A 247 11.03 -5.78 -16.66
N ASP A 248 11.48 -7.03 -16.47
CA ASP A 248 12.07 -7.87 -17.50
C ASP A 248 11.03 -8.72 -18.28
N SER A 249 9.75 -8.62 -17.92
CA SER A 249 8.64 -9.39 -18.50
C SER A 249 7.82 -8.56 -19.50
N GLU A 250 6.79 -9.19 -20.09
CA GLU A 250 5.77 -8.53 -20.90
C GLU A 250 4.68 -7.81 -20.09
N TYR A 251 4.83 -7.75 -18.75
CA TYR A 251 3.84 -7.18 -17.85
C TYR A 251 4.31 -5.83 -17.32
N GLU A 252 3.34 -4.99 -16.96
CA GLU A 252 3.53 -3.78 -16.19
C GLU A 252 2.64 -3.79 -14.93
N VAL A 253 3.04 -3.06 -13.89
CA VAL A 253 2.27 -2.97 -12.65
C VAL A 253 1.00 -2.16 -12.88
N ARG A 254 -0.16 -2.66 -12.42
CA ARG A 254 -1.40 -1.89 -12.35
C ARG A 254 -1.38 -0.95 -11.14
N ASP A 255 -2.17 0.12 -11.19
CA ASP A 255 -2.35 1.08 -10.10
C ASP A 255 -3.25 0.52 -8.97
N GLU A 256 -2.82 -0.61 -8.41
CA GLU A 256 -3.46 -1.32 -7.30
C GLU A 256 -2.39 -1.68 -6.27
N PRO A 257 -2.73 -1.76 -4.98
CA PRO A 257 -1.75 -2.11 -3.96
C PRO A 257 -1.25 -3.55 -4.09
N MET A 258 0.03 -3.74 -3.87
CA MET A 258 0.64 -5.05 -3.69
C MET A 258 0.25 -5.62 -2.33
N PHE A 259 0.19 -6.94 -2.22
CA PHE A 259 -0.12 -7.55 -0.93
C PHE A 259 0.57 -8.90 -0.74
N GLU A 260 0.69 -9.28 0.51
CA GLU A 260 1.21 -10.56 0.96
C GLU A 260 0.05 -11.42 1.48
N LYS A 261 0.12 -12.73 1.17
CA LYS A 261 -0.75 -13.73 1.78
C LYS A 261 0.09 -14.70 2.56
N TYR A 262 -0.19 -14.83 3.85
CA TYR A 262 0.53 -15.72 4.74
C TYR A 262 -0.11 -17.11 4.74
N LEU A 263 0.68 -18.13 4.40
CA LEU A 263 0.19 -19.50 4.21
C LEU A 263 0.28 -20.36 5.48
N ASN A 264 1.06 -19.90 6.46
CA ASN A 264 1.20 -20.57 7.76
C ASN A 264 1.31 -19.56 8.91
N ASP A 265 1.11 -20.02 10.13
CA ASP A 265 1.09 -19.17 11.33
C ASP A 265 2.54 -18.98 11.85
N CYS A 266 3.03 -17.75 11.81
CA CYS A 266 4.37 -17.39 12.28
C CYS A 266 4.60 -17.64 13.78
N ARG A 267 3.54 -17.74 14.59
CA ARG A 267 3.64 -18.06 16.02
C ARG A 267 3.97 -19.53 16.29
N ARG A 268 3.78 -20.39 15.27
CA ARG A 268 3.93 -21.86 15.37
C ARG A 268 4.94 -22.44 14.38
N THR A 269 5.41 -21.60 13.45
CA THR A 269 6.29 -22.02 12.37
C THR A 269 7.66 -21.36 12.54
N PRO A 270 8.76 -22.12 12.53
CA PRO A 270 10.11 -21.57 12.51
C PRO A 270 10.30 -20.60 11.33
N GLU A 271 11.09 -19.56 11.52
CA GLU A 271 11.22 -18.43 10.62
C GLU A 271 11.63 -18.84 9.19
N GLU A 272 12.56 -19.80 9.07
CA GLU A 272 13.04 -20.35 7.79
C GLU A 272 11.99 -21.19 7.05
N LYS A 273 10.89 -21.56 7.73
CA LYS A 273 9.78 -22.35 7.17
C LYS A 273 8.50 -21.52 6.95
N LEU A 274 8.56 -20.22 7.23
CA LEU A 274 7.45 -19.31 6.92
C LEU A 274 7.21 -19.30 5.42
N LYS A 275 5.93 -19.32 5.03
CA LYS A 275 5.51 -19.37 3.63
C LYS A 275 4.63 -18.18 3.33
N THR A 276 5.05 -17.39 2.34
CA THR A 276 4.35 -16.18 1.92
C THR A 276 4.17 -16.21 0.41
N GLU A 277 3.00 -15.83 -0.05
CA GLU A 277 2.77 -15.48 -1.45
C GLU A 277 2.75 -13.95 -1.57
N ILE A 278 3.53 -13.40 -2.50
CA ILE A 278 3.57 -11.98 -2.82
C ILE A 278 2.77 -11.77 -4.10
N TYR A 279 1.78 -10.90 -4.04
CA TYR A 279 0.85 -10.60 -5.12
C TYR A 279 1.20 -9.23 -5.70
N ILE A 280 1.69 -9.22 -6.93
CA ILE A 280 1.95 -8.00 -7.69
C ILE A 280 0.82 -7.85 -8.71
N PRO A 281 0.01 -6.77 -8.65
CA PRO A 281 -1.04 -6.52 -9.63
C PRO A 281 -0.39 -6.16 -10.97
N VAL A 282 -0.75 -6.90 -12.03
CA VAL A 282 -0.12 -6.73 -13.34
C VAL A 282 -1.15 -6.64 -14.46
N GLN A 283 -0.77 -5.99 -15.55
CA GLN A 283 -1.46 -6.03 -16.83
C GLN A 283 -0.44 -6.28 -17.93
N THR A 284 -0.88 -6.74 -19.10
CA THR A 284 0.01 -6.87 -20.26
C THR A 284 0.42 -5.49 -20.72
N ALA A 285 1.72 -5.25 -20.88
CA ALA A 285 2.23 -3.98 -21.39
C ALA A 285 1.62 -3.69 -22.76
N GLN A 286 1.13 -2.46 -22.95
CA GLN A 286 0.66 -2.05 -24.26
C GLN A 286 1.86 -1.95 -25.20
N ALA A 287 1.79 -2.63 -26.36
CA ALA A 287 2.80 -2.47 -27.40
C ALA A 287 2.88 -0.99 -27.78
N ILE A 288 4.04 -0.38 -27.60
CA ILE A 288 4.30 0.99 -28.08
C ILE A 288 4.22 0.91 -29.59
N SER A 289 3.11 1.40 -30.14
CA SER A 289 2.87 1.50 -31.58
C SER A 289 3.62 2.69 -32.18
#